data_4b71a767f0f867ab183df7a30d7ba517
#
_entry.id   4b71a767f0f867ab183df7a30d7ba517
#
_cell.length_a   1.000
_cell.length_b   1.000
_cell.length_c   1.000
_cell.angle_alpha   90.00
_cell.angle_beta   90.00
_cell.angle_gamma   90.00
#
_symmetry.space_group_name_H-M   'P 1'
#
loop_
_entity.id
_entity.type
_entity.pdbx_description
1 polymer ?
#
loop_
_entity_poly.entity_id
_entity_poly.type
_entity_poly.pdbx_seq_one_letter_code
_entity_poly.pdbx_strand_id
1 'polypeptide(L)'
;MDERFEQLLSIALKTKSSDIHFTIVDGEIEIALKSINGLKKVARDSRDFKLFNYLQYQSFLDVSNNKAQSGSFEYFYKGKYYDFRFSCMQSRNVKNGVLRILNFHDGLSLEQITFQQDVKKLLQAIVTRRSGLVLFSGLTGSGKTTTMYSLLKMIKGKTIYTLEDPIEVVCDNLVQFEINEKIGFGFEQGIRQILRHNPDVIMIGEIRDSISATMAIRAALTGCLVFSSIHSSSTVTALRRLVELSGNSQDIIEILQYVFNQRLVKKYQDNSYVCVFDYLDNNQVVNYFKGERIETNMINLIKESERKKIIDKVESYE
;
A
#
# COMPACT_ATOMS: atom_id res chain seq x y z
N MET A 1 5.17 8.47 30.48
CA MET A 1 5.33 7.65 29.26
C MET A 1 4.79 8.38 28.06
N ASP A 2 3.59 8.86 28.17
CA ASP A 2 2.88 9.55 27.11
C ASP A 2 3.66 10.75 26.54
N GLU A 3 4.30 11.56 27.39
CA GLU A 3 5.10 12.71 26.92
C GLU A 3 6.22 12.33 25.95
N ARG A 4 6.96 11.23 26.21
CA ARG A 4 8.06 10.83 25.30
C ARG A 4 7.50 10.24 24.02
N PHE A 5 6.43 9.48 24.08
CA PHE A 5 5.72 8.97 22.92
C PHE A 5 5.17 10.12 22.07
N GLU A 6 4.48 11.09 22.68
CA GLU A 6 3.94 12.26 22.01
C GLU A 6 5.03 13.15 21.36
N GLN A 7 6.18 13.29 22.02
CA GLN A 7 7.34 13.98 21.42
C GLN A 7 7.80 13.30 20.13
N LEU A 8 7.98 11.97 20.16
CA LEU A 8 8.37 11.20 18.98
C LEU A 8 7.31 11.27 17.90
N LEU A 9 6.04 11.12 18.26
CA LEU A 9 4.90 11.23 17.34
C LEU A 9 4.85 12.63 16.72
N SER A 10 5.02 13.70 17.52
CA SER A 10 5.07 15.06 16.99
C SER A 10 6.18 15.27 15.98
N ILE A 11 7.37 14.72 16.24
CA ILE A 11 8.50 14.80 15.31
C ILE A 11 8.19 13.97 14.05
N ALA A 12 7.68 12.75 14.19
CA ALA A 12 7.34 11.87 13.08
C ALA A 12 6.31 12.54 12.14
N LEU A 13 5.23 13.12 12.70
CA LEU A 13 4.21 13.82 11.93
C LEU A 13 4.78 15.06 11.20
N LYS A 14 5.63 15.85 11.87
CA LYS A 14 6.28 17.04 11.26
C LYS A 14 7.26 16.67 10.14
N THR A 15 7.99 15.58 10.31
CA THR A 15 8.99 15.10 9.32
C THR A 15 8.40 14.16 8.28
N LYS A 16 7.09 13.92 8.32
CA LYS A 16 6.39 12.95 7.46
C LYS A 16 7.05 11.57 7.50
N SER A 17 7.40 11.11 8.70
CA SER A 17 7.99 9.79 8.92
C SER A 17 6.91 8.77 9.24
N SER A 18 6.82 7.71 8.44
CA SER A 18 5.83 6.63 8.60
C SER A 18 6.21 5.64 9.69
N ASP A 19 7.52 5.49 9.95
CA ASP A 19 8.03 4.47 10.86
C ASP A 19 9.01 5.08 11.88
N ILE A 20 8.90 4.59 13.14
CA ILE A 20 9.84 4.88 14.23
C ILE A 20 10.57 3.58 14.56
N HIS A 21 11.86 3.56 14.31
CA HIS A 21 12.74 2.41 14.53
C HIS A 21 13.39 2.51 15.90
N PHE A 22 13.37 1.41 16.63
CA PHE A 22 14.04 1.23 17.91
C PHE A 22 15.05 0.12 17.76
N THR A 23 16.31 0.39 18.05
CA THR A 23 17.39 -0.62 18.01
C THR A 23 18.09 -0.64 19.35
N ILE A 24 18.09 -1.79 19.99
CA ILE A 24 18.73 -2.03 21.29
C ILE A 24 19.88 -3.02 21.06
N VAL A 25 21.10 -2.61 21.37
CA VAL A 25 22.31 -3.43 21.25
C VAL A 25 23.09 -3.28 22.56
N ASP A 26 23.46 -4.40 23.16
CA ASP A 26 24.25 -4.44 24.41
C ASP A 26 23.70 -3.54 25.52
N GLY A 27 22.37 -3.42 25.60
CA GLY A 27 21.71 -2.61 26.61
C GLY A 27 21.62 -1.11 26.27
N GLU A 28 22.05 -0.67 25.11
CA GLU A 28 21.88 0.70 24.63
C GLU A 28 20.77 0.81 23.60
N ILE A 29 19.90 1.81 23.72
CA ILE A 29 18.80 2.05 22.78
C ILE A 29 19.08 3.23 21.87
N GLU A 30 18.81 3.06 20.59
CA GLU A 30 18.84 4.10 19.58
C GLU A 30 17.48 4.18 18.90
N ILE A 31 16.98 5.41 18.67
CA ILE A 31 15.72 5.66 17.95
C ILE A 31 16.00 6.43 16.67
N ALA A 32 15.39 6.00 15.57
CA ALA A 32 15.45 6.68 14.29
C ALA A 32 14.06 6.76 13.64
N LEU A 33 13.78 7.87 13.00
CA LEU A 33 12.56 8.11 12.23
C LEU A 33 12.83 7.83 10.76
N LYS A 34 12.01 7.02 10.13
CA LYS A 34 12.09 6.72 8.70
C LYS A 34 11.03 7.48 7.93
N SER A 35 11.47 8.31 7.02
CA SER A 35 10.63 8.99 6.04
C SER A 35 11.06 8.60 4.64
N ILE A 36 10.33 9.07 3.63
CA ILE A 36 10.71 8.91 2.23
C ILE A 36 12.09 9.52 1.91
N ASN A 37 12.56 10.48 2.72
CA ASN A 37 13.87 11.11 2.60
C ASN A 37 14.99 10.35 3.35
N GLY A 38 14.70 9.17 3.89
CA GLY A 38 15.65 8.33 4.61
C GLY A 38 15.46 8.30 6.12
N LEU A 39 16.49 7.82 6.82
CA LEU A 39 16.51 7.65 8.27
C LEU A 39 17.12 8.88 8.96
N LYS A 40 16.43 9.38 9.99
CA LYS A 40 16.92 10.46 10.86
C LYS A 40 16.98 10.00 12.31
N LYS A 41 18.16 9.99 12.91
CA LYS A 41 18.32 9.67 14.34
C LYS A 41 17.69 10.74 15.23
N VAL A 42 17.12 10.29 16.34
CA VAL A 42 16.55 11.15 17.38
C VAL A 42 17.49 11.19 18.58
N ALA A 43 17.54 12.32 19.29
CA ALA A 43 18.32 12.43 20.52
C ALA A 43 17.84 11.42 21.57
N ARG A 44 18.78 10.75 22.23
CA ARG A 44 18.52 9.77 23.29
C ARG A 44 17.84 10.44 24.46
N ASP A 45 16.96 9.69 25.12
CA ASP A 45 16.27 10.09 26.35
C ASP A 45 16.25 8.92 27.33
N SER A 46 16.38 9.20 28.62
CA SER A 46 16.38 8.18 29.67
C SER A 46 15.07 7.37 29.73
N ARG A 47 14.01 7.86 29.09
CA ARG A 47 12.69 7.21 29.02
C ARG A 47 12.55 6.23 27.85
N ASP A 48 13.53 6.16 26.93
CA ASP A 48 13.40 5.42 25.67
C ASP A 48 13.19 3.90 25.90
N PHE A 49 13.88 3.29 26.88
CA PHE A 49 13.65 1.89 27.24
C PHE A 49 12.24 1.64 27.80
N LYS A 50 11.80 2.53 28.65
CA LYS A 50 10.46 2.43 29.23
C LYS A 50 9.41 2.58 28.15
N LEU A 51 9.63 3.46 27.16
CA LEU A 51 8.76 3.63 26.01
C LEU A 51 8.71 2.36 25.15
N PHE A 52 9.85 1.73 24.87
CA PHE A 52 9.87 0.48 24.12
C PHE A 52 9.01 -0.62 24.79
N ASN A 53 9.15 -0.81 26.10
CA ASN A 53 8.35 -1.77 26.85
C ASN A 53 6.86 -1.39 26.88
N TYR A 54 6.55 -0.11 26.98
CA TYR A 54 5.19 0.40 26.89
C TYR A 54 4.54 0.08 25.54
N LEU A 55 5.26 0.27 24.44
CA LEU A 55 4.77 -0.06 23.09
C LEU A 55 4.53 -1.57 22.92
N GLN A 56 5.37 -2.44 23.50
CA GLN A 56 5.13 -3.89 23.52
C GLN A 56 3.82 -4.21 24.27
N TYR A 57 3.62 -3.60 25.44
CA TYR A 57 2.41 -3.79 26.24
C TYR A 57 1.15 -3.29 25.49
N GLN A 58 1.17 -2.08 24.95
CA GLN A 58 0.04 -1.53 24.19
C GLN A 58 -0.33 -2.38 22.97
N SER A 59 0.67 -3.00 22.37
CA SER A 59 0.49 -3.88 21.21
C SER A 59 0.16 -5.34 21.58
N PHE A 60 -0.09 -5.63 22.86
CA PHE A 60 -0.39 -6.98 23.39
C PHE A 60 0.69 -8.02 23.06
N LEU A 61 1.96 -7.61 23.00
CA LEU A 61 3.07 -8.52 22.73
C LEU A 61 3.56 -9.18 24.01
N ASP A 62 3.95 -10.44 23.89
CA ASP A 62 4.58 -11.16 25.00
C ASP A 62 6.04 -10.76 25.14
N VAL A 63 6.35 -10.01 26.21
CA VAL A 63 7.71 -9.49 26.50
C VAL A 63 8.70 -10.63 26.78
N SER A 64 8.23 -11.79 27.26
CA SER A 64 9.06 -12.96 27.55
C SER A 64 9.42 -13.78 26.32
N ASN A 65 8.73 -13.57 25.21
CA ASN A 65 8.89 -14.34 23.98
C ASN A 65 9.92 -13.69 23.05
N ASN A 66 10.97 -14.43 22.73
CA ASN A 66 12.04 -13.97 21.82
C ASN A 66 11.71 -14.12 20.34
N LYS A 67 10.53 -14.65 19.97
CA LYS A 67 10.11 -14.77 18.58
C LYS A 67 9.71 -13.40 18.02
N ALA A 68 9.73 -13.27 16.71
CA ALA A 68 9.16 -12.11 16.04
C ALA A 68 7.67 -12.00 16.33
N GLN A 69 7.22 -10.84 16.74
CA GLN A 69 5.84 -10.54 17.10
C GLN A 69 5.40 -9.22 16.51
N SER A 70 4.11 -9.07 16.26
CA SER A 70 3.50 -7.84 15.80
C SER A 70 2.11 -7.70 16.40
N GLY A 71 1.75 -6.47 16.77
CA GLY A 71 0.43 -6.12 17.26
C GLY A 71 0.09 -4.67 16.94
N SER A 72 -1.20 -4.32 17.07
CA SER A 72 -1.72 -3.00 16.73
C SER A 72 -2.42 -2.38 17.92
N PHE A 73 -2.43 -1.04 17.98
CA PHE A 73 -3.17 -0.28 18.99
C PHE A 73 -3.54 1.10 18.45
N GLU A 74 -4.56 1.70 19.06
CA GLU A 74 -4.97 3.08 18.79
C GLU A 74 -4.42 4.02 19.88
N TYR A 75 -4.12 5.24 19.48
CA TYR A 75 -3.72 6.29 20.41
C TYR A 75 -4.33 7.64 20.03
N PHE A 76 -4.97 8.30 20.99
CA PHE A 76 -5.56 9.62 20.79
C PHE A 76 -4.52 10.73 21.00
N TYR A 77 -4.26 11.52 19.95
CA TYR A 77 -3.31 12.62 19.99
C TYR A 77 -3.84 13.85 19.28
N LYS A 78 -3.89 14.99 19.99
CA LYS A 78 -4.32 16.31 19.46
C LYS A 78 -5.66 16.29 18.72
N GLY A 79 -6.67 15.63 19.30
CA GLY A 79 -8.02 15.61 18.76
C GLY A 79 -8.27 14.56 17.65
N LYS A 80 -7.30 13.69 17.36
CA LYS A 80 -7.40 12.64 16.34
C LYS A 80 -6.90 11.30 16.89
N TYR A 81 -7.53 10.20 16.49
CA TYR A 81 -7.04 8.86 16.71
C TYR A 81 -6.00 8.50 15.64
N TYR A 82 -4.92 7.88 16.08
CA TYR A 82 -3.87 7.33 15.24
C TYR A 82 -3.78 5.83 15.48
N ASP A 83 -3.74 5.07 14.39
CA ASP A 83 -3.54 3.63 14.42
C ASP A 83 -2.07 3.30 14.27
N PHE A 84 -1.58 2.42 15.12
CA PHE A 84 -0.20 2.00 15.14
C PHE A 84 -0.08 0.49 15.02
N ARG A 85 0.98 0.06 14.34
CA ARG A 85 1.47 -1.31 14.40
C ARG A 85 2.87 -1.31 14.97
N PHE A 86 3.07 -2.07 16.03
CA PHE A 86 4.39 -2.30 16.61
C PHE A 86 4.84 -3.72 16.32
N SER A 87 5.96 -3.87 15.63
CA SER A 87 6.59 -5.15 15.34
C SER A 87 7.93 -5.20 16.04
N CYS A 88 8.24 -6.30 16.73
CA CYS A 88 9.53 -6.48 17.37
C CYS A 88 10.11 -7.87 17.14
N MET A 89 11.42 -7.95 17.13
CA MET A 89 12.19 -9.19 17.07
C MET A 89 13.43 -9.07 17.96
N GLN A 90 13.90 -10.20 18.44
CA GLN A 90 15.09 -10.28 19.28
C GLN A 90 15.98 -11.43 18.85
N SER A 91 17.29 -11.21 18.84
CA SER A 91 18.30 -12.25 18.62
C SER A 91 19.53 -11.94 19.47
N ARG A 92 19.95 -12.88 20.34
CA ARG A 92 21.11 -12.75 21.25
C ARG A 92 21.07 -11.41 22.00
N ASN A 93 21.99 -10.48 21.68
CA ASN A 93 22.15 -9.17 22.31
C ASN A 93 21.49 -8.02 21.54
N VAL A 94 20.76 -8.30 20.46
CA VAL A 94 20.07 -7.31 19.65
C VAL A 94 18.55 -7.46 19.81
N LYS A 95 17.87 -6.37 20.15
CA LYS A 95 16.41 -6.27 20.13
C LYS A 95 16.01 -5.10 19.22
N ASN A 96 15.16 -5.37 18.26
CA ASN A 96 14.69 -4.35 17.31
C ASN A 96 13.18 -4.23 17.36
N GLY A 97 12.68 -3.00 17.28
CA GLY A 97 11.27 -2.69 17.18
C GLY A 97 11.00 -1.63 16.12
N VAL A 98 9.88 -1.77 15.43
CA VAL A 98 9.42 -0.76 14.47
C VAL A 98 7.97 -0.42 14.78
N LEU A 99 7.73 0.86 15.10
CA LEU A 99 6.40 1.40 15.26
C LEU A 99 6.01 2.10 13.96
N ARG A 100 5.02 1.56 13.28
CA ARG A 100 4.43 2.13 12.05
C ARG A 100 3.17 2.90 12.36
N ILE A 101 3.04 4.09 11.81
CA ILE A 101 1.81 4.91 11.84
C ILE A 101 0.95 4.51 10.64
N LEU A 102 -0.20 3.85 10.87
CA LEU A 102 -1.02 3.25 9.80
C LEU A 102 -1.88 4.29 9.07
N ASN A 103 -2.51 5.22 9.78
CA ASN A 103 -3.37 6.24 9.19
C ASN A 103 -2.66 7.60 9.02
N PHE A 104 -1.41 7.55 8.57
CA PHE A 104 -0.56 8.73 8.44
C PHE A 104 -1.09 9.77 7.42
N HIS A 105 -1.84 9.31 6.42
CA HIS A 105 -2.41 10.15 5.36
C HIS A 105 -3.93 9.98 5.29
N ASP A 106 -4.66 11.09 5.38
CA ASP A 106 -6.13 11.12 5.24
C ASP A 106 -6.63 10.85 3.80
N GLY A 107 -5.80 10.29 2.95
CA GLY A 107 -6.00 10.11 1.51
C GLY A 107 -5.50 11.31 0.72
N LEU A 108 -4.90 11.05 -0.42
CA LEU A 108 -4.45 12.09 -1.33
C LEU A 108 -5.52 12.35 -2.38
N SER A 109 -5.71 13.62 -2.78
CA SER A 109 -6.51 13.93 -3.98
C SER A 109 -5.77 13.46 -5.24
N LEU A 110 -6.49 13.27 -6.35
CA LEU A 110 -5.84 12.86 -7.60
C LEU A 110 -4.82 13.89 -8.09
N GLU A 111 -5.01 15.17 -7.76
CA GLU A 111 -4.07 16.28 -8.04
C GLU A 111 -2.75 16.11 -7.27
N GLN A 112 -2.81 15.55 -6.08
CA GLN A 112 -1.63 15.23 -5.27
C GLN A 112 -0.96 13.93 -5.69
N ILE A 113 -1.73 12.98 -6.26
CA ILE A 113 -1.21 11.68 -6.71
C ILE A 113 -0.43 11.83 -8.02
N THR A 114 -0.99 12.52 -9.02
CA THR A 114 -0.35 12.63 -10.33
C THR A 114 -0.61 13.97 -11.01
N PHE A 115 0.32 14.41 -11.84
CA PHE A 115 0.15 15.57 -12.71
C PHE A 115 -0.42 15.21 -14.09
N GLN A 116 -0.46 13.92 -14.46
CA GLN A 116 -0.93 13.44 -15.77
C GLN A 116 -2.45 13.60 -15.87
N GLN A 117 -2.92 14.53 -16.70
CA GLN A 117 -4.35 14.87 -16.80
C GLN A 117 -5.20 13.76 -17.41
N ASP A 118 -4.65 13.02 -18.38
CA ASP A 118 -5.26 11.83 -18.97
C ASP A 118 -5.47 10.73 -17.95
N VAL A 119 -4.45 10.45 -17.13
CA VAL A 119 -4.53 9.48 -16.05
C VAL A 119 -5.56 9.89 -15.00
N LYS A 120 -5.62 11.17 -14.60
CA LYS A 120 -6.63 11.64 -13.64
C LYS A 120 -8.05 11.38 -14.16
N LYS A 121 -8.34 11.75 -15.40
CA LYS A 121 -9.64 11.50 -16.03
C LYS A 121 -9.97 10.01 -16.05
N LEU A 122 -8.98 9.18 -16.35
CA LEU A 122 -9.12 7.73 -16.39
C LEU A 122 -9.43 7.17 -14.99
N LEU A 123 -8.67 7.56 -13.96
CA LEU A 123 -8.90 7.15 -12.59
C LEU A 123 -10.28 7.61 -12.08
N GLN A 124 -10.73 8.82 -12.45
CA GLN A 124 -12.08 9.31 -12.16
C GLN A 124 -13.18 8.47 -12.84
N ALA A 125 -12.95 8.04 -14.09
CA ALA A 125 -13.90 7.19 -14.80
C ALA A 125 -13.97 5.78 -14.20
N ILE A 126 -12.87 5.24 -13.70
CA ILE A 126 -12.79 3.90 -13.12
C ILE A 126 -13.71 3.78 -11.87
N VAL A 127 -13.74 4.79 -11.00
CA VAL A 127 -14.55 4.74 -9.76
C VAL A 127 -16.05 4.71 -10.02
N THR A 128 -16.50 5.06 -11.24
CA THR A 128 -17.91 5.00 -11.65
C THR A 128 -18.31 3.66 -12.27
N ARG A 129 -17.34 2.78 -12.57
CA ARG A 129 -17.60 1.48 -13.16
C ARG A 129 -18.40 0.57 -12.23
N ARG A 130 -19.12 -0.36 -12.81
CA ARG A 130 -19.90 -1.35 -12.06
C ARG A 130 -19.09 -2.59 -11.73
N SER A 131 -18.25 -3.05 -12.66
CA SER A 131 -17.55 -4.33 -12.55
C SER A 131 -16.20 -4.31 -13.28
N GLY A 132 -15.42 -5.34 -13.06
CA GLY A 132 -14.14 -5.60 -13.69
C GLY A 132 -12.97 -5.52 -12.74
N LEU A 133 -11.79 -5.88 -13.21
CA LEU A 133 -10.54 -5.84 -12.44
C LEU A 133 -9.68 -4.64 -12.86
N VAL A 134 -9.23 -3.88 -11.91
CA VAL A 134 -8.23 -2.81 -12.08
C VAL A 134 -6.98 -3.21 -11.29
N LEU A 135 -5.87 -3.40 -11.99
CA LEU A 135 -4.63 -3.88 -11.42
C LEU A 135 -3.59 -2.76 -11.35
N PHE A 136 -3.05 -2.52 -10.15
CA PHE A 136 -1.95 -1.59 -9.93
C PHE A 136 -0.64 -2.34 -9.76
N SER A 137 0.36 -1.99 -10.55
CA SER A 137 1.70 -2.57 -10.45
C SER A 137 2.75 -1.52 -10.12
N GLY A 138 3.92 -1.97 -9.70
CA GLY A 138 5.05 -1.12 -9.32
C GLY A 138 5.84 -1.73 -8.16
N LEU A 139 7.01 -1.18 -7.92
CA LEU A 139 7.90 -1.61 -6.84
C LEU A 139 7.28 -1.30 -5.45
N THR A 140 7.85 -1.88 -4.42
CA THR A 140 7.51 -1.53 -3.02
C THR A 140 7.76 -0.03 -2.80
N GLY A 141 6.80 0.65 -2.16
CA GLY A 141 6.89 2.08 -1.93
C GLY A 141 6.51 2.97 -3.13
N SER A 142 6.05 2.41 -4.25
CA SER A 142 5.59 3.21 -5.40
C SER A 142 4.24 3.89 -5.19
N GLY A 143 3.55 3.67 -4.05
CA GLY A 143 2.30 4.32 -3.68
C GLY A 143 1.04 3.62 -4.17
N LYS A 144 1.10 2.33 -4.56
CA LYS A 144 -0.07 1.54 -5.04
C LYS A 144 -1.23 1.58 -4.05
N THR A 145 -0.97 1.23 -2.80
CA THR A 145 -1.97 1.22 -1.72
C THR A 145 -2.59 2.61 -1.54
N THR A 146 -1.77 3.67 -1.52
CA THR A 146 -2.23 5.06 -1.42
C THR A 146 -3.17 5.43 -2.57
N THR A 147 -2.83 5.05 -3.80
CA THR A 147 -3.66 5.29 -4.98
C THR A 147 -4.99 4.55 -4.87
N MET A 148 -4.98 3.25 -4.53
CA MET A 148 -6.19 2.46 -4.36
C MET A 148 -7.11 3.05 -3.28
N TYR A 149 -6.59 3.37 -2.11
CA TYR A 149 -7.39 4.01 -1.05
C TYR A 149 -7.97 5.37 -1.47
N SER A 150 -7.21 6.16 -2.19
CA SER A 150 -7.72 7.45 -2.71
C SER A 150 -8.87 7.25 -3.68
N LEU A 151 -8.83 6.22 -4.53
CA LEU A 151 -9.93 5.85 -5.42
C LEU A 151 -11.15 5.33 -4.63
N LEU A 152 -10.96 4.44 -3.66
CA LEU A 152 -12.04 3.91 -2.83
C LEU A 152 -12.79 5.03 -2.08
N LYS A 153 -12.07 6.02 -1.56
CA LYS A 153 -12.67 7.19 -0.90
C LYS A 153 -13.53 8.07 -1.82
N MET A 154 -13.28 8.02 -3.13
CA MET A 154 -14.09 8.75 -4.12
C MET A 154 -15.42 8.05 -4.42
N ILE A 155 -15.52 6.74 -4.19
CA ILE A 155 -16.72 5.95 -4.46
C ILE A 155 -17.77 6.28 -3.39
N LYS A 156 -18.99 6.63 -3.81
CA LYS A 156 -20.09 6.98 -2.93
C LYS A 156 -21.28 6.05 -3.16
N GLY A 157 -22.02 5.76 -2.09
CA GLY A 157 -23.27 4.99 -2.14
C GLY A 157 -23.10 3.53 -2.54
N LYS A 158 -21.89 2.97 -2.37
CA LYS A 158 -21.59 1.56 -2.63
C LYS A 158 -21.03 0.88 -1.39
N THR A 159 -21.26 -0.43 -1.29
CA THR A 159 -20.65 -1.27 -0.26
C THR A 159 -19.23 -1.67 -0.69
N ILE A 160 -18.24 -1.25 0.10
CA ILE A 160 -16.83 -1.45 -0.22
C ILE A 160 -16.19 -2.32 0.85
N TYR A 161 -15.63 -3.44 0.42
CA TYR A 161 -14.87 -4.35 1.28
C TYR A 161 -13.39 -4.37 0.90
N THR A 162 -12.52 -4.48 1.90
CA THR A 162 -11.10 -4.72 1.65
C THR A 162 -10.64 -6.00 2.34
N LEU A 163 -9.67 -6.67 1.75
CA LEU A 163 -9.00 -7.83 2.32
C LEU A 163 -7.48 -7.65 2.15
N GLU A 164 -6.78 -7.52 3.27
CA GLU A 164 -5.40 -7.03 3.30
C GLU A 164 -4.51 -7.87 4.22
N ASP A 165 -3.21 -7.87 3.95
CA ASP A 165 -2.20 -8.59 4.74
C ASP A 165 -0.94 -7.72 4.95
N PRO A 166 -0.97 -6.85 5.94
CA PRO A 166 -2.04 -6.40 6.82
C PRO A 166 -2.75 -5.11 6.33
N ILE A 167 -3.77 -4.63 7.05
CA ILE A 167 -4.36 -3.30 6.83
C ILE A 167 -3.30 -2.22 7.06
N GLU A 168 -3.05 -1.37 6.05
CA GLU A 168 -2.07 -0.28 6.12
C GLU A 168 -2.69 1.06 6.51
N VAL A 169 -3.97 1.27 6.19
CA VAL A 169 -4.71 2.50 6.47
C VAL A 169 -6.12 2.16 6.92
N VAL A 170 -6.49 2.60 8.11
CA VAL A 170 -7.87 2.46 8.61
C VAL A 170 -8.75 3.55 8.00
N CYS A 171 -9.92 3.17 7.48
CA CYS A 171 -10.85 4.06 6.82
C CYS A 171 -12.29 3.81 7.28
N ASP A 172 -12.93 4.81 7.89
CA ASP A 172 -14.27 4.70 8.49
C ASP A 172 -15.38 4.29 7.51
N ASN A 173 -15.19 4.55 6.22
CA ASN A 173 -16.20 4.27 5.18
C ASN A 173 -15.99 2.92 4.47
N LEU A 174 -15.06 2.09 4.91
CA LEU A 174 -14.72 0.80 4.33
C LEU A 174 -14.94 -0.31 5.35
N VAL A 175 -15.38 -1.47 4.88
CA VAL A 175 -15.40 -2.69 5.69
C VAL A 175 -14.09 -3.43 5.44
N GLN A 176 -13.15 -3.32 6.36
CA GLN A 176 -11.79 -3.80 6.19
C GLN A 176 -11.55 -5.08 6.98
N PHE A 177 -11.00 -6.09 6.32
CA PHE A 177 -10.61 -7.36 6.93
C PHE A 177 -9.11 -7.57 6.77
N GLU A 178 -8.47 -7.96 7.86
CA GLU A 178 -7.07 -8.35 7.87
C GLU A 178 -6.95 -9.88 7.79
N ILE A 179 -6.07 -10.37 6.93
CA ILE A 179 -5.73 -11.79 6.82
C ILE A 179 -5.11 -12.28 8.13
N ASN A 180 -5.55 -13.45 8.58
CA ASN A 180 -4.99 -14.11 9.75
C ASN A 180 -4.95 -15.63 9.53
N GLU A 181 -3.90 -16.10 8.93
CA GLU A 181 -3.68 -17.52 8.63
C GLU A 181 -3.68 -18.39 9.90
N LYS A 182 -3.33 -17.84 11.06
CA LYS A 182 -3.31 -18.59 12.33
C LYS A 182 -4.67 -19.09 12.75
N ILE A 183 -5.73 -18.39 12.39
CA ILE A 183 -7.12 -18.78 12.66
C ILE A 183 -7.83 -19.31 11.40
N GLY A 184 -7.07 -19.57 10.32
CA GLY A 184 -7.60 -20.08 9.07
C GLY A 184 -8.33 -19.04 8.21
N PHE A 185 -8.17 -17.72 8.49
CA PHE A 185 -8.75 -16.64 7.71
C PHE A 185 -7.75 -16.13 6.68
N GLY A 186 -7.59 -16.88 5.59
CA GLY A 186 -6.75 -16.53 4.44
C GLY A 186 -7.52 -15.82 3.32
N PHE A 187 -6.83 -15.49 2.22
CA PHE A 187 -7.42 -14.78 1.07
C PHE A 187 -8.62 -15.53 0.47
N GLU A 188 -8.51 -16.84 0.28
CA GLU A 188 -9.60 -17.62 -0.30
C GLU A 188 -10.86 -17.57 0.55
N GLN A 189 -10.72 -17.82 1.85
CA GLN A 189 -11.86 -17.80 2.77
C GLN A 189 -12.42 -16.39 2.91
N GLY A 190 -11.57 -15.37 3.02
CA GLY A 190 -11.99 -13.97 3.12
C GLY A 190 -12.82 -13.54 1.93
N ILE A 191 -12.34 -13.75 0.69
CA ILE A 191 -13.09 -13.39 -0.52
C ILE A 191 -14.41 -14.18 -0.63
N ARG A 192 -14.41 -15.48 -0.34
CA ARG A 192 -15.66 -16.27 -0.34
C ARG A 192 -16.71 -15.72 0.63
N GLN A 193 -16.29 -15.24 1.79
CA GLN A 193 -17.21 -14.62 2.75
C GLN A 193 -17.67 -13.25 2.27
N ILE A 194 -16.76 -12.38 1.81
CA ILE A 194 -17.09 -11.06 1.30
C ILE A 194 -18.13 -11.15 0.17
N LEU A 195 -17.99 -12.08 -0.78
CA LEU A 195 -18.94 -12.27 -1.88
C LEU A 195 -20.35 -12.61 -1.41
N ARG A 196 -20.52 -13.23 -0.24
CA ARG A 196 -21.86 -13.50 0.36
C ARG A 196 -22.51 -12.26 0.97
N HIS A 197 -21.76 -11.19 1.17
CA HIS A 197 -22.26 -9.91 1.68
C HIS A 197 -22.67 -8.94 0.56
N ASN A 198 -22.78 -9.42 -0.69
CA ASN A 198 -23.21 -8.64 -1.86
C ASN A 198 -22.41 -7.32 -2.02
N PRO A 199 -21.09 -7.39 -2.16
CA PRO A 199 -20.24 -6.22 -2.31
C PRO A 199 -20.41 -5.57 -3.69
N ASP A 200 -20.38 -4.25 -3.75
CA ASP A 200 -20.23 -3.51 -5.01
C ASP A 200 -18.76 -3.43 -5.45
N VAL A 201 -17.89 -3.24 -4.45
CA VAL A 201 -16.45 -3.04 -4.68
C VAL A 201 -15.64 -3.88 -3.70
N ILE A 202 -14.61 -4.53 -4.21
CA ILE A 202 -13.66 -5.29 -3.39
C ILE A 202 -12.24 -4.77 -3.67
N MET A 203 -11.47 -4.46 -2.63
CA MET A 203 -10.03 -4.27 -2.74
C MET A 203 -9.32 -5.49 -2.15
N ILE A 204 -8.50 -6.14 -2.97
CA ILE A 204 -7.58 -7.19 -2.54
C ILE A 204 -6.20 -6.55 -2.47
N GLY A 205 -5.61 -6.47 -1.28
CA GLY A 205 -4.38 -5.72 -1.02
C GLY A 205 -3.30 -5.99 -2.05
N GLU A 206 -2.98 -7.28 -2.29
CA GLU A 206 -2.06 -7.66 -3.35
C GLU A 206 -2.26 -9.11 -3.83
N ILE A 207 -1.89 -9.35 -5.09
CA ILE A 207 -1.82 -10.68 -5.70
C ILE A 207 -0.38 -11.17 -5.59
N ARG A 208 -0.16 -12.18 -4.71
CA ARG A 208 1.15 -12.81 -4.48
C ARG A 208 1.27 -14.19 -5.09
N ASP A 209 0.17 -14.91 -5.17
CA ASP A 209 0.11 -16.34 -5.51
C ASP A 209 -1.11 -16.68 -6.37
N SER A 210 -1.23 -17.95 -6.75
CA SER A 210 -2.33 -18.44 -7.58
C SER A 210 -3.68 -18.37 -6.88
N ILE A 211 -3.73 -18.48 -5.57
CA ILE A 211 -4.97 -18.39 -4.80
C ILE A 211 -5.54 -16.99 -4.87
N SER A 212 -4.74 -15.99 -4.51
CA SER A 212 -5.14 -14.58 -4.55
C SER A 212 -5.47 -14.11 -5.97
N ALA A 213 -4.73 -14.57 -7.01
CA ALA A 213 -5.01 -14.29 -8.40
C ALA A 213 -6.38 -14.85 -8.84
N THR A 214 -6.61 -16.14 -8.57
CA THR A 214 -7.87 -16.81 -8.92
C THR A 214 -9.06 -16.17 -8.22
N MET A 215 -8.91 -15.82 -6.96
CA MET A 215 -10.00 -15.20 -6.18
C MET A 215 -10.30 -13.78 -6.63
N ALA A 216 -9.29 -12.98 -7.03
CA ALA A 216 -9.49 -11.66 -7.61
C ALA A 216 -10.29 -11.73 -8.94
N ILE A 217 -9.93 -12.67 -9.81
CA ILE A 217 -10.63 -12.91 -11.08
C ILE A 217 -12.06 -13.36 -10.82
N ARG A 218 -12.28 -14.33 -9.94
CA ARG A 218 -13.63 -14.80 -9.58
C ARG A 218 -14.50 -13.67 -9.04
N ALA A 219 -13.96 -12.84 -8.16
CA ALA A 219 -14.69 -11.69 -7.63
C ALA A 219 -15.12 -10.72 -8.75
N ALA A 220 -14.24 -10.44 -9.71
CA ALA A 220 -14.58 -9.59 -10.85
C ALA A 220 -15.63 -10.21 -11.78
N LEU A 221 -15.58 -11.53 -12.01
CA LEU A 221 -16.57 -12.28 -12.80
C LEU A 221 -17.96 -12.30 -12.16
N THR A 222 -18.08 -12.13 -10.83
CA THR A 222 -19.40 -12.01 -10.17
C THR A 222 -20.06 -10.65 -10.38
N GLY A 223 -19.41 -9.72 -11.09
CA GLY A 223 -19.93 -8.38 -11.36
C GLY A 223 -19.46 -7.30 -10.37
N CYS A 224 -18.52 -7.62 -9.47
CA CYS A 224 -17.92 -6.64 -8.59
C CYS A 224 -16.83 -5.82 -9.32
N LEU A 225 -16.66 -4.56 -8.90
CA LEU A 225 -15.47 -3.79 -9.25
C LEU A 225 -14.34 -4.19 -8.29
N VAL A 226 -13.27 -4.77 -8.83
CA VAL A 226 -12.15 -5.27 -8.03
C VAL A 226 -10.91 -4.40 -8.26
N PHE A 227 -10.33 -3.91 -7.17
CA PHE A 227 -9.02 -3.29 -7.16
C PHE A 227 -8.01 -4.24 -6.54
N SER A 228 -6.85 -4.39 -7.17
CA SER A 228 -5.76 -5.15 -6.56
C SER A 228 -4.40 -4.63 -6.99
N SER A 229 -3.36 -5.05 -6.27
CA SER A 229 -1.99 -4.74 -6.64
C SER A 229 -1.17 -5.99 -6.95
N ILE A 230 -0.11 -5.80 -7.71
CA ILE A 230 0.88 -6.84 -8.01
C ILE A 230 2.28 -6.21 -8.10
N HIS A 231 3.28 -6.89 -7.59
CA HIS A 231 4.65 -6.43 -7.71
C HIS A 231 5.20 -6.74 -9.10
N SER A 232 5.46 -5.70 -9.90
CA SER A 232 6.04 -5.83 -11.23
C SER A 232 6.70 -4.51 -11.68
N SER A 233 7.67 -4.59 -12.57
CA SER A 233 8.42 -3.44 -13.09
C SER A 233 7.73 -2.71 -14.24
N SER A 234 6.75 -3.36 -14.90
CA SER A 234 6.02 -2.77 -16.04
C SER A 234 4.59 -3.30 -16.14
N THR A 235 3.76 -2.65 -16.95
CA THR A 235 2.39 -3.08 -17.24
C THR A 235 2.34 -4.46 -17.91
N VAL A 236 3.21 -4.71 -18.88
CA VAL A 236 3.28 -5.99 -19.59
C VAL A 236 3.74 -7.12 -18.68
N THR A 237 4.74 -6.86 -17.83
CA THR A 237 5.22 -7.87 -16.87
C THR A 237 4.15 -8.17 -15.81
N ALA A 238 3.36 -7.16 -15.39
CA ALA A 238 2.24 -7.34 -14.49
C ALA A 238 1.15 -8.23 -15.10
N LEU A 239 0.79 -7.96 -16.37
CA LEU A 239 -0.17 -8.77 -17.11
C LEU A 239 0.30 -10.22 -17.23
N ARG A 240 1.57 -10.43 -17.63
CA ARG A 240 2.17 -11.77 -17.73
C ARG A 240 2.11 -12.51 -16.39
N ARG A 241 2.51 -11.84 -15.31
CA ARG A 241 2.48 -12.44 -13.97
C ARG A 241 1.07 -12.81 -13.52
N LEU A 242 0.06 -11.97 -13.82
CA LEU A 242 -1.34 -12.30 -13.54
C LEU A 242 -1.78 -13.55 -14.28
N VAL A 243 -1.40 -13.69 -15.57
CA VAL A 243 -1.69 -14.88 -16.40
C VAL A 243 -1.02 -16.12 -15.83
N GLU A 244 0.27 -16.04 -15.50
CA GLU A 244 1.03 -17.16 -14.91
C GLU A 244 0.42 -17.64 -13.60
N LEU A 245 0.00 -16.71 -12.73
CA LEU A 245 -0.58 -17.06 -11.44
C LEU A 245 -2.00 -17.62 -11.55
N SER A 246 -2.81 -17.13 -12.48
CA SER A 246 -4.22 -17.53 -12.61
C SER A 246 -4.42 -18.76 -13.52
N GLY A 247 -3.54 -18.97 -14.48
CA GLY A 247 -3.63 -20.03 -15.47
C GLY A 247 -4.76 -19.86 -16.50
N ASN A 248 -5.52 -18.75 -16.48
CA ASN A 248 -6.68 -18.53 -17.36
C ASN A 248 -6.63 -17.15 -18.02
N SER A 249 -6.27 -17.13 -19.29
CA SER A 249 -6.20 -15.91 -20.08
C SER A 249 -7.55 -15.38 -20.56
N GLN A 250 -8.54 -16.27 -20.77
CA GLN A 250 -9.87 -15.86 -21.26
C GLN A 250 -10.63 -15.03 -20.24
N ASP A 251 -10.66 -15.48 -18.99
CA ASP A 251 -11.29 -14.73 -17.90
C ASP A 251 -10.62 -13.37 -17.73
N ILE A 252 -9.28 -13.30 -17.84
CA ILE A 252 -8.54 -12.03 -17.75
C ILE A 252 -8.95 -11.07 -18.85
N ILE A 253 -9.07 -11.52 -20.11
CA ILE A 253 -9.50 -10.68 -21.24
C ILE A 253 -10.88 -10.08 -20.97
N GLU A 254 -11.78 -10.85 -20.38
CA GLU A 254 -13.15 -10.42 -20.11
C GLU A 254 -13.23 -9.36 -19.01
N ILE A 255 -12.50 -9.55 -17.91
CA ILE A 255 -12.67 -8.74 -16.71
C ILE A 255 -11.65 -7.60 -16.54
N LEU A 256 -10.45 -7.74 -17.11
CA LEU A 256 -9.35 -6.79 -16.86
C LEU A 256 -9.58 -5.48 -17.61
N GLN A 257 -9.92 -4.44 -16.86
CA GLN A 257 -10.22 -3.12 -17.41
C GLN A 257 -8.95 -2.32 -17.66
N TYR A 258 -8.04 -2.32 -16.67
CA TYR A 258 -6.79 -1.58 -16.73
C TYR A 258 -5.69 -2.29 -15.95
N VAL A 259 -4.46 -2.17 -16.47
CA VAL A 259 -3.24 -2.46 -15.73
C VAL A 259 -2.44 -1.17 -15.65
N PHE A 260 -2.30 -0.62 -14.45
CA PHE A 260 -1.44 0.53 -14.20
C PHE A 260 -0.07 0.06 -13.70
N ASN A 261 0.98 0.68 -14.20
CA ASN A 261 2.28 0.65 -13.55
C ASN A 261 2.57 2.03 -13.00
N GLN A 262 2.95 2.14 -11.73
CA GLN A 262 3.21 3.42 -11.12
C GLN A 262 4.59 3.50 -10.48
N ARG A 263 5.19 4.67 -10.61
CA ARG A 263 6.47 5.02 -10.03
C ARG A 263 6.35 6.33 -9.28
N LEU A 264 6.82 6.33 -8.04
CA LEU A 264 6.87 7.53 -7.20
C LEU A 264 8.14 8.31 -7.53
N VAL A 265 7.98 9.58 -7.88
CA VAL A 265 9.06 10.48 -8.27
C VAL A 265 8.96 11.80 -7.52
N LYS A 266 10.09 12.46 -7.33
CA LYS A 266 10.16 13.75 -6.64
C LYS A 266 9.83 14.89 -7.61
N LYS A 267 8.99 15.84 -7.18
CA LYS A 267 8.69 17.04 -7.94
C LYS A 267 9.85 18.03 -7.92
N TYR A 268 10.05 18.71 -9.02
CA TYR A 268 11.11 19.71 -9.17
C TYR A 268 10.90 20.97 -8.30
N GLN A 269 9.63 21.38 -8.12
CA GLN A 269 9.33 22.71 -7.52
C GLN A 269 9.37 22.72 -5.99
N ASP A 270 8.82 21.71 -5.34
CA ASP A 270 8.54 21.73 -3.90
C ASP A 270 9.09 20.55 -3.12
N ASN A 271 9.91 19.72 -3.77
CA ASN A 271 10.46 18.49 -3.21
C ASN A 271 9.39 17.47 -2.73
N SER A 272 8.11 17.68 -3.04
CA SER A 272 7.06 16.69 -2.77
C SER A 272 7.16 15.52 -3.75
N TYR A 273 6.43 14.45 -3.46
CA TYR A 273 6.40 13.27 -4.33
C TYR A 273 5.09 13.18 -5.09
N VAL A 274 5.17 12.64 -6.30
CA VAL A 274 4.05 12.45 -7.21
C VAL A 274 4.25 11.16 -7.98
N CYS A 275 3.16 10.49 -8.37
CA CYS A 275 3.24 9.28 -9.19
C CYS A 275 3.23 9.61 -10.68
N VAL A 276 4.10 8.92 -11.42
CA VAL A 276 4.01 8.77 -12.86
C VAL A 276 3.38 7.42 -13.15
N PHE A 277 2.41 7.39 -14.05
CA PHE A 277 1.69 6.18 -14.45
C PHE A 277 1.94 5.86 -15.92
N ASP A 278 2.19 4.59 -16.19
CA ASP A 278 2.01 3.95 -17.48
C ASP A 278 0.84 2.98 -17.35
N TYR A 279 0.06 2.76 -18.41
CA TYR A 279 -1.11 1.88 -18.31
C TYR A 279 -1.40 1.13 -19.61
N LEU A 280 -2.10 0.02 -19.47
CA LEU A 280 -2.77 -0.71 -20.53
C LEU A 280 -4.27 -0.69 -20.27
N ASP A 281 -5.05 -0.39 -21.29
CA ASP A 281 -6.50 -0.59 -21.29
C ASP A 281 -6.89 -2.01 -21.77
N ASN A 282 -8.18 -2.33 -21.69
CA ASN A 282 -8.68 -3.64 -22.11
C ASN A 282 -8.39 -3.95 -23.57
N ASN A 283 -8.45 -2.97 -24.50
CA ASN A 283 -8.13 -3.19 -25.90
C ASN A 283 -6.67 -3.63 -26.10
N GLN A 284 -5.74 -2.96 -25.40
CA GLN A 284 -4.33 -3.32 -25.42
C GLN A 284 -4.08 -4.70 -24.78
N VAL A 285 -4.84 -5.05 -23.72
CA VAL A 285 -4.80 -6.39 -23.14
C VAL A 285 -5.26 -7.44 -24.16
N VAL A 286 -6.37 -7.21 -24.87
CA VAL A 286 -6.85 -8.08 -25.96
C VAL A 286 -5.79 -8.24 -27.05
N ASN A 287 -5.16 -7.14 -27.47
CA ASN A 287 -4.13 -7.15 -28.50
C ASN A 287 -2.88 -7.93 -28.07
N TYR A 288 -2.49 -7.84 -26.79
CA TYR A 288 -1.43 -8.67 -26.22
C TYR A 288 -1.70 -10.16 -26.40
N PHE A 289 -2.92 -10.61 -26.11
CA PHE A 289 -3.30 -12.02 -26.27
C PHE A 289 -3.44 -12.46 -27.74
N LYS A 290 -3.61 -11.53 -28.68
CA LYS A 290 -3.52 -11.80 -30.11
C LYS A 290 -2.07 -11.90 -30.62
N GLY A 291 -1.09 -11.68 -29.76
CA GLY A 291 0.34 -11.74 -30.10
C GLY A 291 0.91 -10.41 -30.61
N GLU A 292 0.18 -9.30 -30.47
CA GLU A 292 0.69 -7.98 -30.81
C GLU A 292 1.74 -7.52 -29.79
N ARG A 293 2.78 -6.85 -30.27
CA ARG A 293 3.80 -6.27 -29.40
C ARG A 293 3.26 -5.04 -28.70
N ILE A 294 3.28 -5.04 -27.37
CA ILE A 294 2.93 -3.89 -26.55
C ILE A 294 4.20 -3.29 -25.95
N GLU A 295 4.36 -2.00 -26.11
CA GLU A 295 5.50 -1.26 -25.55
C GLU A 295 5.11 -0.58 -24.24
N THR A 296 6.01 -0.67 -23.25
CA THR A 296 5.89 0.09 -22.00
C THR A 296 6.44 1.49 -22.20
N ASN A 297 5.76 2.49 -21.64
CA ASN A 297 6.09 3.88 -21.89
C ASN A 297 6.67 4.63 -20.66
N MET A 298 6.79 3.96 -19.52
CA MET A 298 7.19 4.57 -18.25
C MET A 298 8.49 5.40 -18.35
N ILE A 299 9.53 4.85 -18.97
CA ILE A 299 10.82 5.53 -19.10
C ILE A 299 10.69 6.82 -19.93
N ASN A 300 9.91 6.79 -21.02
CA ASN A 300 9.72 7.98 -21.86
C ASN A 300 8.89 9.04 -21.13
N LEU A 301 7.85 8.64 -20.39
CA LEU A 301 7.04 9.53 -19.55
C LEU A 301 7.90 10.23 -18.49
N ILE A 302 8.79 9.51 -17.82
CA ILE A 302 9.72 10.07 -16.85
C ILE A 302 10.68 11.06 -17.51
N LYS A 303 11.37 10.67 -18.59
CA LYS A 303 12.30 11.53 -19.32
C LYS A 303 11.65 12.81 -19.86
N GLU A 304 10.44 12.71 -20.35
CA GLU A 304 9.67 13.88 -20.83
C GLU A 304 9.31 14.82 -19.67
N SER A 305 8.93 14.25 -18.52
CA SER A 305 8.60 15.02 -17.32
C SER A 305 9.81 15.73 -16.71
N GLU A 306 10.99 15.11 -16.77
CA GLU A 306 12.26 15.75 -16.41
C GLU A 306 12.61 16.92 -17.34
N ARG A 307 12.49 16.74 -18.67
CA ARG A 307 12.73 17.80 -19.65
C ARG A 307 11.79 19.01 -19.44
N LYS A 308 10.54 18.74 -19.06
CA LYS A 308 9.55 19.78 -18.73
C LYS A 308 9.73 20.38 -17.34
N LYS A 309 10.72 19.95 -16.57
CA LYS A 309 10.98 20.36 -15.18
C LYS A 309 9.75 20.19 -14.26
N ILE A 310 8.99 19.13 -14.47
CA ILE A 310 7.86 18.75 -13.62
C ILE A 310 8.38 17.92 -12.43
N ILE A 311 9.35 17.05 -12.71
CA ILE A 311 10.00 16.19 -11.72
C ILE A 311 11.51 16.41 -11.71
N ASP A 312 12.15 16.06 -10.60
CA ASP A 312 13.61 16.01 -10.48
C ASP A 312 14.18 14.89 -11.36
N LYS A 313 15.47 15.00 -11.67
CA LYS A 313 16.19 13.97 -12.40
C LYS A 313 16.19 12.67 -11.58
N VAL A 314 15.79 11.58 -12.21
CA VAL A 314 15.74 10.25 -11.58
C VAL A 314 17.11 9.59 -11.72
N GLU A 315 17.68 9.09 -10.61
CA GLU A 315 19.02 8.49 -10.56
C GLU A 315 19.09 7.17 -11.35
N SER A 316 17.98 6.40 -11.38
CA SER A 316 17.88 5.16 -12.15
C SER A 316 16.51 5.02 -12.79
N TYR A 317 16.48 4.53 -14.02
CA TYR A 317 15.25 4.23 -14.78
C TYR A 317 14.85 2.74 -14.73
N GLU A 318 15.64 1.93 -14.00
CA GLU A 318 15.38 0.49 -13.81
C GLU A 318 14.30 0.21 -12.77
#